data_58ab078b05e6e04b15ab92efd3a42ccc
#
_entry.id   58ab078b05e6e04b15ab92efd3a42ccc
#
_cell.length_a   1.000
_cell.length_b   1.000
_cell.length_c   1.000
_cell.angle_alpha   90.00
_cell.angle_beta   90.00
_cell.angle_gamma   90.00
#
_symmetry.space_group_name_H-M   'P 1'
#
loop_
_entity.id
_entity.type
_entity.pdbx_description
1 polymer ?
#
loop_
_entity_poly.entity_id
_entity_poly.type
_entity_poly.pdbx_seq_one_letter_code
_entity_poly.pdbx_strand_id
1 'polypeptide(L)'
;MSINLSEDLKKVKILLDYTDDQMAQEIGVNRVTFSRWINGKNTPSFLTLNGIYSYIYKKGIHLNLIDEELYKSKETNNNIILFHGSKSGIEGELTIEKSNEKKDFGKGFYLGESVKQAISFVSNYPNSLIYIIELNNFNKLKIKYFDVTKEWMILVAYFRGKIDEYKNSKYLIDLIDTVKDVDVIVAPIADNSMYSIINDFIEGSITDEQCINALSANRLGKQYVIMNDKVLKNNVRILKESYLCEEEKHQYELEKENDKNVGKAKMILAK
;
A
#
# COMPACT_ATOMS: atom_id res chain seq x y z
N MET A 1 2.36 -5.63 17.36
CA MET A 1 1.31 -4.64 17.71
C MET A 1 -0.04 -5.28 17.46
N SER A 2 -1.10 -4.81 18.06
CA SER A 2 -2.46 -5.30 17.83
C SER A 2 -3.33 -4.16 17.35
N ILE A 3 -4.33 -4.46 16.53
CA ILE A 3 -5.35 -3.50 16.10
C ILE A 3 -5.86 -2.74 17.33
N ASN A 4 -5.81 -1.42 17.28
CA ASN A 4 -6.25 -0.60 18.41
C ASN A 4 -7.76 -0.31 18.35
N LEU A 5 -8.56 -1.38 18.44
CA LEU A 5 -10.04 -1.27 18.41
C LEU A 5 -10.56 -0.27 19.46
N SER A 6 -9.92 -0.18 20.62
CA SER A 6 -10.34 0.75 21.68
C SER A 6 -10.30 2.21 21.23
N GLU A 7 -9.22 2.61 20.55
CA GLU A 7 -9.08 3.96 20.02
C GLU A 7 -10.09 4.22 18.89
N ASP A 8 -10.24 3.26 17.98
CA ASP A 8 -11.16 3.38 16.86
C ASP A 8 -12.61 3.49 17.34
N LEU A 9 -13.04 2.68 18.30
CA LEU A 9 -14.39 2.78 18.88
C LEU A 9 -14.63 4.11 19.59
N LYS A 10 -13.62 4.68 20.28
CA LYS A 10 -13.74 6.02 20.87
C LYS A 10 -13.91 7.10 19.83
N LYS A 11 -13.15 7.06 18.72
CA LYS A 11 -13.30 7.99 17.60
C LYS A 11 -14.68 7.89 16.97
N VAL A 12 -15.13 6.69 16.65
CA VAL A 12 -16.44 6.44 16.03
C VAL A 12 -17.58 6.91 16.92
N LYS A 13 -17.49 6.64 18.22
CA LYS A 13 -18.49 7.08 19.20
C LYS A 13 -18.64 8.60 19.22
N ILE A 14 -17.53 9.33 19.14
CA ILE A 14 -17.54 10.80 19.06
C ILE A 14 -18.15 11.26 17.73
N LEU A 15 -17.76 10.65 16.61
CA LEU A 15 -18.25 11.04 15.29
C LEU A 15 -19.75 10.78 15.10
N LEU A 16 -20.32 9.76 15.75
CA LEU A 16 -21.73 9.43 15.70
C LEU A 16 -22.54 10.10 16.81
N ASP A 17 -21.90 10.76 17.77
CA ASP A 17 -22.54 11.28 19.00
C ASP A 17 -23.31 10.18 19.75
N TYR A 18 -22.74 8.99 19.86
CA TYR A 18 -23.35 7.83 20.48
C TYR A 18 -22.86 7.63 21.92
N THR A 19 -23.77 7.18 22.80
CA THR A 19 -23.42 6.62 24.11
C THR A 19 -22.88 5.20 23.94
N ASP A 20 -22.25 4.65 25.01
CA ASP A 20 -21.78 3.26 25.05
C ASP A 20 -22.93 2.26 24.81
N ASP A 21 -24.13 2.55 25.35
CA ASP A 21 -25.31 1.71 25.20
C ASP A 21 -25.83 1.71 23.75
N GLN A 22 -25.92 2.86 23.12
CA GLN A 22 -26.30 2.99 21.71
C GLN A 22 -25.30 2.27 20.80
N MET A 23 -24.01 2.47 21.04
CA MET A 23 -22.98 1.82 20.23
C MET A 23 -23.01 0.30 20.40
N ALA A 24 -23.18 -0.21 21.63
CA ALA A 24 -23.30 -1.65 21.92
C ALA A 24 -24.52 -2.25 21.21
N GLN A 25 -25.67 -1.56 21.24
CA GLN A 25 -26.90 -1.98 20.59
C GLN A 25 -26.71 -2.04 19.06
N GLU A 26 -26.14 -1.01 18.45
CA GLU A 26 -25.94 -0.91 17.01
C GLU A 26 -25.00 -2.01 16.46
N ILE A 27 -23.95 -2.36 17.19
CA ILE A 27 -23.04 -3.45 16.79
C ILE A 27 -23.49 -4.84 17.28
N GLY A 28 -24.66 -4.93 17.92
CA GLY A 28 -25.28 -6.21 18.29
C GLY A 28 -24.65 -6.92 19.48
N VAL A 29 -24.08 -6.19 20.45
CA VAL A 29 -23.44 -6.76 21.64
C VAL A 29 -24.01 -6.17 22.92
N ASN A 30 -23.81 -6.87 24.04
CA ASN A 30 -24.19 -6.30 25.35
C ASN A 30 -23.17 -5.22 25.78
N ARG A 31 -23.64 -4.30 26.64
CA ARG A 31 -22.84 -3.19 27.17
C ARG A 31 -21.54 -3.63 27.85
N VAL A 32 -21.54 -4.77 28.54
CA VAL A 32 -20.36 -5.28 29.25
C VAL A 32 -19.28 -5.67 28.25
N THR A 33 -19.66 -6.34 27.16
CA THR A 33 -18.74 -6.72 26.07
C THR A 33 -18.17 -5.47 25.40
N PHE A 34 -19.03 -4.51 25.05
CA PHE A 34 -18.60 -3.24 24.45
C PHE A 34 -17.64 -2.49 25.38
N SER A 35 -18.00 -2.38 26.67
CA SER A 35 -17.14 -1.75 27.69
C SER A 35 -15.76 -2.39 27.80
N ARG A 36 -15.65 -3.70 27.63
CA ARG A 36 -14.34 -4.39 27.61
C ARG A 36 -13.52 -4.02 26.38
N TRP A 37 -14.15 -3.90 25.22
CA TRP A 37 -13.47 -3.53 23.98
C TRP A 37 -13.01 -2.07 23.96
N ILE A 38 -13.89 -1.13 24.33
CA ILE A 38 -13.54 0.31 24.33
C ILE A 38 -12.49 0.66 25.39
N ASN A 39 -12.35 -0.18 26.43
CA ASN A 39 -11.31 -0.04 27.44
C ASN A 39 -10.08 -0.93 27.17
N GLY A 40 -9.99 -1.60 26.02
CA GLY A 40 -8.85 -2.40 25.62
C GLY A 40 -8.59 -3.64 26.49
N LYS A 41 -9.62 -4.14 27.20
CA LYS A 41 -9.47 -5.29 28.11
C LYS A 41 -9.41 -6.63 27.38
N ASN A 42 -9.97 -6.71 26.18
CA ASN A 42 -9.88 -7.87 25.30
C ASN A 42 -10.08 -7.44 23.83
N THR A 43 -9.65 -8.28 22.91
CA THR A 43 -9.82 -8.09 21.46
C THR A 43 -10.81 -9.16 20.96
N PRO A 44 -11.82 -8.78 20.14
CA PRO A 44 -12.71 -9.76 19.52
C PRO A 44 -12.00 -10.61 18.47
N SER A 45 -12.67 -11.69 18.03
CA SER A 45 -12.21 -12.49 16.90
C SER A 45 -12.19 -11.69 15.59
N PHE A 46 -11.45 -12.15 14.59
CA PHE A 46 -11.43 -11.50 13.26
C PHE A 46 -12.82 -11.39 12.64
N LEU A 47 -13.68 -12.40 12.80
CA LEU A 47 -15.06 -12.35 12.31
C LEU A 47 -15.86 -11.23 12.98
N THR A 48 -15.70 -11.05 14.29
CA THR A 48 -16.36 -9.98 15.03
C THR A 48 -15.78 -8.61 14.66
N LEU A 49 -14.44 -8.51 14.51
CA LEU A 49 -13.79 -7.29 14.01
C LEU A 49 -14.34 -6.89 12.65
N ASN A 50 -14.46 -7.84 11.71
CA ASN A 50 -15.03 -7.56 10.40
C ASN A 50 -16.46 -7.02 10.50
N GLY A 51 -17.30 -7.59 11.35
CA GLY A 51 -18.67 -7.09 11.58
C GLY A 51 -18.68 -5.65 12.11
N ILE A 52 -17.82 -5.34 13.09
CA ILE A 52 -17.70 -4.00 13.69
C ILE A 52 -17.23 -2.98 12.64
N TYR A 53 -16.12 -3.26 11.95
CA TYR A 53 -15.55 -2.30 10.99
C TYR A 53 -16.41 -2.16 9.73
N SER A 54 -17.07 -3.23 9.26
CA SER A 54 -18.06 -3.14 8.17
C SER A 54 -19.28 -2.30 8.55
N TYR A 55 -19.78 -2.44 9.78
CA TYR A 55 -20.85 -1.56 10.29
C TYR A 55 -20.40 -0.08 10.31
N ILE A 56 -19.21 0.21 10.83
CA ILE A 56 -18.65 1.57 10.88
C ILE A 56 -18.53 2.14 9.47
N TYR A 57 -18.01 1.36 8.54
CA TYR A 57 -17.84 1.75 7.14
C TYR A 57 -19.20 2.09 6.48
N LYS A 58 -20.24 1.26 6.70
CA LYS A 58 -21.61 1.48 6.21
C LYS A 58 -22.27 2.72 6.79
N LYS A 59 -21.86 3.17 7.97
CA LYS A 59 -22.28 4.47 8.54
C LYS A 59 -21.56 5.67 7.89
N GLY A 60 -20.73 5.44 6.87
CA GLY A 60 -19.98 6.48 6.16
C GLY A 60 -18.71 6.93 6.89
N ILE A 61 -18.26 6.20 7.92
CA ILE A 61 -17.02 6.50 8.64
C ILE A 61 -15.89 5.63 8.07
N HIS A 62 -15.07 6.23 7.25
CA HIS A 62 -13.95 5.60 6.54
C HIS A 62 -12.68 5.77 7.38
N LEU A 63 -12.52 4.96 8.43
CA LEU A 63 -11.45 5.11 9.43
C LEU A 63 -10.05 5.13 8.83
N ASN A 64 -9.77 4.27 7.85
CA ASN A 64 -8.46 4.20 7.23
C ASN A 64 -8.11 5.49 6.47
N LEU A 65 -9.09 6.14 5.81
CA LEU A 65 -8.89 7.43 5.16
C LEU A 65 -8.76 8.58 6.17
N ILE A 66 -9.55 8.57 7.24
CA ILE A 66 -9.43 9.54 8.34
C ILE A 66 -8.04 9.45 8.98
N ASP A 67 -7.54 8.25 9.21
CA ASP A 67 -6.21 8.04 9.76
C ASP A 67 -5.12 8.48 8.76
N GLU A 68 -5.28 8.22 7.46
CA GLU A 68 -4.37 8.74 6.43
C GLU A 68 -4.21 10.25 6.56
N GLU A 69 -5.30 11.01 6.56
CA GLU A 69 -5.29 12.46 6.70
C GLU A 69 -4.66 12.92 8.03
N LEU A 70 -5.04 12.28 9.14
CA LEU A 70 -4.53 12.64 10.47
C LEU A 70 -3.03 12.40 10.62
N TYR A 71 -2.49 11.32 10.03
CA TYR A 71 -1.07 11.03 10.12
C TYR A 71 -0.27 11.85 9.12
N LYS A 72 -0.76 12.03 7.89
CA LYS A 72 -0.10 12.88 6.88
C LYS A 72 -0.02 14.35 7.29
N SER A 73 -1.01 14.85 8.03
CA SER A 73 -0.94 16.22 8.55
C SER A 73 0.26 16.47 9.49
N LYS A 74 0.93 15.41 9.95
CA LYS A 74 2.13 15.47 10.80
C LYS A 74 3.43 15.27 10.03
N GLU A 75 3.36 15.10 8.71
CA GLU A 75 4.56 14.98 7.86
C GLU A 75 5.45 16.22 7.94
N THR A 76 6.73 15.99 7.80
CA THR A 76 7.74 17.02 7.68
C THR A 76 8.72 16.66 6.55
N ASN A 77 9.57 17.58 6.15
CA ASN A 77 10.62 17.28 5.15
C ASN A 77 11.57 16.15 5.58
N ASN A 78 11.59 15.81 6.85
CA ASN A 78 12.47 14.79 7.42
C ASN A 78 11.76 13.48 7.75
N ASN A 79 10.47 13.51 7.99
CA ASN A 79 9.65 12.34 8.37
C ASN A 79 8.44 12.26 7.46
N ILE A 80 8.35 11.20 6.69
CA ILE A 80 7.24 10.97 5.76
C ILE A 80 6.36 9.82 6.22
N ILE A 81 5.08 9.89 5.92
CA ILE A 81 4.08 8.89 6.26
C ILE A 81 3.75 8.06 5.03
N LEU A 82 3.91 6.76 5.16
CA LEU A 82 3.72 5.78 4.11
C LEU A 82 2.81 4.65 4.59
N PHE A 83 2.31 3.85 3.65
CA PHE A 83 1.33 2.81 3.91
C PHE A 83 1.80 1.46 3.39
N HIS A 84 1.58 0.41 4.17
CA HIS A 84 1.89 -0.96 3.78
C HIS A 84 0.68 -1.86 3.96
N GLY A 85 0.33 -2.62 2.92
CA GLY A 85 -0.67 -3.67 2.99
C GLY A 85 -0.02 -5.02 3.31
N SER A 86 -0.50 -5.69 4.35
CA SER A 86 -0.06 -7.04 4.70
C SER A 86 -1.21 -8.05 4.60
N LYS A 87 -0.95 -9.20 3.98
CA LYS A 87 -1.93 -10.26 3.77
C LYS A 87 -2.37 -10.95 5.06
N SER A 88 -1.49 -11.02 6.06
CA SER A 88 -1.70 -11.79 7.30
C SER A 88 -1.16 -11.09 8.55
N GLY A 89 -0.79 -9.80 8.44
CA GLY A 89 -0.10 -9.08 9.48
C GLY A 89 1.42 -9.15 9.37
N ILE A 90 2.10 -8.33 10.16
CA ILE A 90 3.56 -8.31 10.28
C ILE A 90 3.94 -8.96 11.60
N GLU A 91 4.59 -10.12 11.53
CA GLU A 91 5.09 -10.83 12.69
C GLU A 91 6.61 -10.67 12.83
N GLY A 92 7.05 -10.36 14.06
CA GLY A 92 8.46 -10.17 14.39
C GLY A 92 9.05 -8.88 13.82
N GLU A 93 10.37 -8.90 13.58
CA GLU A 93 11.09 -7.74 13.03
C GLU A 93 10.80 -7.54 11.54
N LEU A 94 10.81 -6.26 11.13
CA LEU A 94 10.77 -5.91 9.71
C LEU A 94 12.07 -6.34 9.04
N THR A 95 11.96 -7.03 7.90
CA THR A 95 13.11 -7.43 7.11
C THR A 95 12.76 -7.48 5.63
N ILE A 96 13.70 -7.13 4.76
CA ILE A 96 13.56 -7.26 3.32
C ILE A 96 13.55 -8.73 2.88
N GLU A 97 14.10 -9.66 3.67
CA GLU A 97 14.24 -11.07 3.34
C GLU A 97 12.89 -11.80 3.20
N LYS A 98 11.83 -11.32 3.84
CA LYS A 98 10.46 -11.83 3.67
C LYS A 98 9.81 -11.42 2.35
N SER A 99 10.45 -10.53 1.59
CA SER A 99 9.94 -10.04 0.31
C SER A 99 10.23 -11.02 -0.83
N ASN A 100 9.30 -11.08 -1.80
CA ASN A 100 9.52 -11.85 -3.03
C ASN A 100 10.59 -11.16 -3.91
N GLU A 101 11.49 -11.94 -4.49
CA GLU A 101 12.54 -11.46 -5.39
C GLU A 101 12.02 -10.93 -6.73
N LYS A 102 10.84 -11.42 -7.18
CA LYS A 102 10.22 -11.03 -8.45
C LYS A 102 9.25 -9.85 -8.30
N LYS A 103 9.70 -8.79 -7.62
CA LYS A 103 9.01 -7.50 -7.55
C LYS A 103 9.75 -6.47 -8.41
N ASP A 104 9.21 -5.25 -8.53
CA ASP A 104 9.72 -4.19 -9.42
C ASP A 104 11.20 -3.85 -9.22
N PHE A 105 11.71 -4.01 -8.00
CA PHE A 105 13.11 -3.78 -7.63
C PHE A 105 13.68 -4.95 -6.80
N GLY A 106 13.13 -6.16 -6.99
CA GLY A 106 13.59 -7.35 -6.26
C GLY A 106 13.17 -7.34 -4.78
N LYS A 107 14.05 -7.86 -3.90
CA LYS A 107 13.81 -7.85 -2.45
C LYS A 107 13.82 -6.44 -1.91
N GLY A 108 12.83 -6.10 -1.10
CA GLY A 108 12.69 -4.80 -0.47
C GLY A 108 11.42 -4.72 0.38
N PHE A 109 11.32 -3.72 1.21
CA PHE A 109 10.09 -3.44 1.96
C PHE A 109 9.31 -2.34 1.22
N TYR A 110 8.18 -2.71 0.64
CA TYR A 110 7.40 -1.89 -0.29
C TYR A 110 6.31 -1.10 0.42
N LEU A 111 6.27 0.19 0.19
CA LEU A 111 5.35 1.15 0.80
C LEU A 111 4.69 2.00 -0.30
N GLY A 112 3.45 2.39 -0.07
CA GLY A 112 2.71 3.31 -0.93
C GLY A 112 2.52 4.69 -0.30
N GLU A 113 2.15 5.67 -1.11
CA GLU A 113 1.86 7.05 -0.66
C GLU A 113 0.47 7.19 -0.03
N SER A 114 -0.42 6.19 -0.20
CA SER A 114 -1.81 6.26 0.28
C SER A 114 -2.32 4.92 0.79
N VAL A 115 -3.33 4.98 1.63
CA VAL A 115 -4.11 3.81 2.06
C VAL A 115 -4.67 3.06 0.85
N LYS A 116 -5.18 3.76 -0.16
CA LYS A 116 -5.74 3.16 -1.38
C LYS A 116 -4.71 2.30 -2.12
N GLN A 117 -3.45 2.76 -2.20
CA GLN A 117 -2.37 1.95 -2.76
C GLN A 117 -2.08 0.70 -1.92
N ALA A 118 -2.03 0.83 -0.59
CA ALA A 118 -1.82 -0.32 0.30
C ALA A 118 -2.96 -1.36 0.16
N ILE A 119 -4.22 -0.91 0.08
CA ILE A 119 -5.40 -1.77 -0.16
C ILE A 119 -5.25 -2.53 -1.47
N SER A 120 -4.75 -1.89 -2.54
CA SER A 120 -4.63 -2.51 -3.87
C SER A 120 -3.83 -3.82 -3.89
N PHE A 121 -2.90 -3.98 -2.97
CA PHE A 121 -2.06 -5.17 -2.86
C PHE A 121 -2.66 -6.29 -2.03
N VAL A 122 -3.69 -5.99 -1.22
CA VAL A 122 -4.22 -6.94 -0.22
C VAL A 122 -5.73 -7.10 -0.22
N SER A 123 -6.47 -6.39 -1.08
CA SER A 123 -7.94 -6.47 -1.18
C SER A 123 -8.46 -7.89 -1.40
N ASN A 124 -7.73 -8.70 -2.16
CA ASN A 124 -8.11 -10.10 -2.48
C ASN A 124 -7.76 -11.11 -1.37
N TYR A 125 -7.20 -10.69 -0.23
CA TYR A 125 -6.82 -11.60 0.84
C TYR A 125 -7.72 -11.43 2.06
N PRO A 126 -8.20 -12.53 2.69
CA PRO A 126 -8.93 -12.45 3.94
C PRO A 126 -8.01 -11.95 5.06
N ASN A 127 -8.59 -11.25 6.05
CA ASN A 127 -7.88 -10.80 7.25
C ASN A 127 -6.64 -9.92 6.99
N SER A 128 -6.62 -9.24 5.86
CA SER A 128 -5.53 -8.32 5.53
C SER A 128 -5.57 -7.06 6.40
N LEU A 129 -4.41 -6.50 6.63
CA LEU A 129 -4.18 -5.33 7.49
C LEU A 129 -3.46 -4.23 6.73
N ILE A 130 -3.72 -2.99 7.14
CA ILE A 130 -3.02 -1.80 6.66
C ILE A 130 -2.14 -1.27 7.78
N TYR A 131 -0.91 -0.94 7.46
CA TYR A 131 0.07 -0.36 8.39
C TYR A 131 0.35 1.08 7.99
N ILE A 132 0.25 1.98 8.95
CA ILE A 132 0.71 3.37 8.82
C ILE A 132 2.13 3.41 9.34
N ILE A 133 3.03 3.84 8.51
CA ILE A 133 4.47 3.76 8.72
C ILE A 133 5.09 5.14 8.59
N GLU A 134 5.91 5.51 9.56
CA GLU A 134 6.76 6.69 9.50
C GLU A 134 8.16 6.28 9.06
N LEU A 135 8.67 6.93 8.03
CA LEU A 135 10.06 6.84 7.59
C LEU A 135 10.78 8.10 8.05
N ASN A 136 11.61 7.94 9.08
CA ASN A 136 12.35 9.03 9.76
C ASN A 136 13.68 9.32 9.09
N ASN A 137 14.15 10.57 9.24
CA ASN A 137 15.43 11.04 8.70
C ASN A 137 15.53 10.83 7.18
N PHE A 138 14.42 10.98 6.47
CA PHE A 138 14.31 10.74 5.04
C PHE A 138 15.35 11.52 4.24
N ASN A 139 15.60 12.77 4.60
CA ASN A 139 16.58 13.64 3.96
C ASN A 139 18.06 13.21 4.13
N LYS A 140 18.34 12.25 5.01
CA LYS A 140 19.69 11.69 5.25
C LYS A 140 19.92 10.35 4.55
N LEU A 141 18.88 9.79 3.94
CA LEU A 141 18.93 8.49 3.24
C LEU A 141 19.47 8.68 1.83
N LYS A 142 20.15 7.67 1.33
CA LYS A 142 20.59 7.60 -0.07
C LYS A 142 19.42 7.15 -0.93
N ILE A 143 18.77 8.09 -1.60
CA ILE A 143 17.53 7.88 -2.33
C ILE A 143 17.79 7.89 -3.83
N LYS A 144 17.24 6.90 -4.54
CA LYS A 144 17.15 6.88 -6.00
C LYS A 144 15.73 7.13 -6.45
N TYR A 145 15.56 8.15 -7.27
CA TYR A 145 14.25 8.49 -7.86
C TYR A 145 14.20 7.97 -9.30
N PHE A 146 13.04 7.43 -9.67
CA PHE A 146 12.70 7.10 -11.05
C PHE A 146 11.37 7.77 -11.41
N ASP A 147 11.32 8.26 -12.63
CA ASP A 147 10.08 8.56 -13.34
C ASP A 147 9.77 7.43 -14.32
N VAL A 148 8.68 7.54 -15.08
CA VAL A 148 8.36 6.59 -16.16
C VAL A 148 9.36 6.81 -17.29
N THR A 149 10.46 6.08 -17.27
CA THR A 149 11.56 6.15 -18.24
C THR A 149 11.92 4.75 -18.74
N LYS A 150 12.69 4.69 -19.81
CA LYS A 150 13.21 3.43 -20.36
C LYS A 150 14.04 2.66 -19.34
N GLU A 151 14.87 3.34 -18.58
CA GLU A 151 15.71 2.75 -17.52
C GLU A 151 14.84 2.10 -16.44
N TRP A 152 13.78 2.78 -16.00
CA TRP A 152 12.84 2.22 -15.04
C TRP A 152 12.12 0.98 -15.59
N MET A 153 11.64 1.02 -16.84
CA MET A 153 10.98 -0.12 -17.48
C MET A 153 11.89 -1.33 -17.57
N ILE A 154 13.16 -1.12 -17.96
CA ILE A 154 14.15 -2.19 -18.07
C ILE A 154 14.49 -2.79 -16.69
N LEU A 155 14.62 -1.96 -15.64
CA LEU A 155 14.82 -2.46 -14.27
C LEU A 155 13.66 -3.31 -13.80
N VAL A 156 12.42 -2.85 -13.99
CA VAL A 156 11.22 -3.62 -13.64
C VAL A 156 11.17 -4.95 -14.40
N ALA A 157 11.45 -4.94 -15.70
CA ALA A 157 11.49 -6.15 -16.52
C ALA A 157 12.58 -7.13 -16.03
N TYR A 158 13.76 -6.63 -15.67
CA TYR A 158 14.87 -7.44 -15.15
C TYR A 158 14.50 -8.10 -13.81
N PHE A 159 14.08 -7.31 -12.81
CA PHE A 159 13.77 -7.86 -11.50
C PHE A 159 12.58 -8.82 -11.52
N ARG A 160 11.65 -8.65 -12.45
CA ARG A 160 10.56 -9.60 -12.69
C ARG A 160 10.96 -10.82 -13.54
N GLY A 161 12.25 -10.93 -13.96
CA GLY A 161 12.81 -12.09 -14.65
C GLY A 161 12.37 -12.22 -16.11
N LYS A 162 12.15 -11.10 -16.82
CA LYS A 162 11.71 -11.11 -18.23
C LYS A 162 12.82 -10.92 -19.25
N ILE A 163 13.99 -10.47 -18.80
CA ILE A 163 15.14 -10.19 -19.66
C ILE A 163 16.41 -10.85 -19.12
N ASP A 164 16.28 -12.02 -18.51
CA ASP A 164 17.39 -12.76 -17.91
C ASP A 164 18.51 -13.11 -18.91
N GLU A 165 18.18 -13.28 -20.19
CA GLU A 165 19.14 -13.49 -21.28
C GLU A 165 20.12 -12.32 -21.46
N TYR A 166 19.72 -11.10 -21.09
CA TYR A 166 20.54 -9.89 -21.21
C TYR A 166 21.30 -9.53 -19.93
N LYS A 167 21.25 -10.37 -18.87
CA LYS A 167 21.86 -10.10 -17.56
C LYS A 167 23.36 -9.79 -17.58
N ASN A 168 24.07 -10.26 -18.63
CA ASN A 168 25.51 -10.05 -18.81
C ASN A 168 25.81 -8.84 -19.72
N SER A 169 24.81 -8.12 -20.23
CA SER A 169 25.06 -6.94 -21.03
C SER A 169 25.59 -5.82 -20.15
N LYS A 170 26.59 -5.08 -20.66
CA LYS A 170 27.20 -3.97 -19.93
C LYS A 170 26.15 -2.93 -19.52
N TYR A 171 25.24 -2.60 -20.42
CA TYR A 171 24.17 -1.62 -20.18
C TYR A 171 23.30 -2.01 -18.96
N LEU A 172 22.88 -3.29 -18.89
CA LEU A 172 22.03 -3.74 -17.79
C LEU A 172 22.81 -3.83 -16.46
N ILE A 173 24.08 -4.24 -16.50
CA ILE A 173 24.95 -4.24 -15.30
C ILE A 173 25.10 -2.81 -14.77
N ASP A 174 25.46 -1.86 -15.64
CA ASP A 174 25.62 -0.45 -15.26
C ASP A 174 24.31 0.12 -14.67
N LEU A 175 23.16 -0.27 -15.22
CA LEU A 175 21.84 0.15 -14.75
C LEU A 175 21.50 -0.46 -13.37
N ILE A 176 21.73 -1.75 -13.16
CA ILE A 176 21.52 -2.43 -11.87
C ILE A 176 22.42 -1.80 -10.79
N ASP A 177 23.66 -1.47 -11.13
CA ASP A 177 24.59 -0.84 -10.17
C ASP A 177 24.08 0.52 -9.68
N THR A 178 23.22 1.22 -10.44
CA THR A 178 22.58 2.47 -9.97
C THR A 178 21.63 2.31 -8.78
N VAL A 179 21.16 1.09 -8.52
CA VAL A 179 20.18 0.78 -7.43
C VAL A 179 20.77 -0.11 -6.34
N LYS A 180 22.02 -0.57 -6.48
CA LYS A 180 22.62 -1.59 -5.61
C LYS A 180 22.93 -1.08 -4.20
N ASP A 181 23.38 0.17 -4.09
CA ASP A 181 23.86 0.75 -2.83
C ASP A 181 22.97 1.94 -2.38
N VAL A 182 21.67 1.85 -2.61
CA VAL A 182 20.73 2.86 -2.16
C VAL A 182 19.94 2.38 -0.93
N ASP A 183 19.51 3.32 -0.13
CA ASP A 183 18.68 3.05 1.05
C ASP A 183 17.20 2.91 0.66
N VAL A 184 16.74 3.78 -0.24
CA VAL A 184 15.34 3.84 -0.69
C VAL A 184 15.28 4.10 -2.18
N ILE A 185 14.40 3.37 -2.87
CA ILE A 185 13.99 3.68 -4.24
C ILE A 185 12.60 4.30 -4.20
N VAL A 186 12.43 5.45 -4.86
CA VAL A 186 11.14 6.11 -5.06
C VAL A 186 10.82 6.06 -6.55
N ALA A 187 9.75 5.35 -6.92
CA ALA A 187 9.45 5.06 -8.32
C ALA A 187 7.94 4.94 -8.58
N PRO A 188 7.48 5.06 -9.82
CA PRO A 188 6.12 4.68 -10.18
C PRO A 188 5.81 3.23 -9.80
N ILE A 189 4.53 2.94 -9.51
CA ILE A 189 4.08 1.57 -9.29
C ILE A 189 3.84 0.92 -10.65
N ALA A 190 4.41 -0.28 -10.86
CA ALA A 190 4.07 -1.10 -12.02
C ALA A 190 3.05 -2.18 -11.61
N ASP A 191 1.75 -1.85 -11.66
CA ASP A 191 0.71 -2.84 -11.47
C ASP A 191 0.65 -3.86 -12.62
N ASN A 192 -0.24 -4.84 -12.54
CA ASN A 192 -0.34 -5.88 -13.57
C ASN A 192 -0.69 -5.32 -14.95
N SER A 193 -1.45 -4.23 -15.05
CA SER A 193 -1.80 -3.61 -16.33
C SER A 193 -0.63 -2.84 -16.94
N MET A 194 0.08 -2.08 -16.13
CA MET A 194 1.31 -1.40 -16.55
C MET A 194 2.41 -2.39 -16.93
N TYR A 195 2.49 -3.49 -16.18
CA TYR A 195 3.45 -4.53 -16.48
C TYR A 195 3.16 -5.25 -17.82
N SER A 196 1.89 -5.41 -18.21
CA SER A 196 1.54 -5.90 -19.55
C SER A 196 2.09 -4.99 -20.65
N ILE A 197 1.98 -3.67 -20.47
CA ILE A 197 2.52 -2.68 -21.42
C ILE A 197 4.06 -2.75 -21.48
N ILE A 198 4.73 -2.93 -20.34
CA ILE A 198 6.19 -3.14 -20.30
C ILE A 198 6.56 -4.43 -21.04
N ASN A 199 5.78 -5.50 -20.90
CA ASN A 199 6.01 -6.75 -21.59
C ASN A 199 5.88 -6.59 -23.12
N ASP A 200 4.85 -5.86 -23.60
CA ASP A 200 4.66 -5.56 -25.02
C ASP A 200 5.86 -4.78 -25.60
N PHE A 201 6.48 -3.89 -24.81
CA PHE A 201 7.71 -3.21 -25.18
C PHE A 201 8.90 -4.19 -25.24
N ILE A 202 9.08 -5.06 -24.25
CA ILE A 202 10.16 -6.05 -24.24
C ILE A 202 10.05 -7.03 -25.42
N GLU A 203 8.84 -7.43 -25.79
CA GLU A 203 8.57 -8.30 -26.93
C GLU A 203 8.66 -7.58 -28.30
N GLY A 204 8.90 -6.26 -28.29
CA GLY A 204 9.03 -5.46 -29.51
C GLY A 204 7.72 -5.15 -30.22
N SER A 205 6.56 -5.38 -29.56
CA SER A 205 5.23 -5.10 -30.11
C SER A 205 4.91 -3.60 -30.12
N ILE A 206 5.54 -2.81 -29.25
CA ILE A 206 5.43 -1.35 -29.19
C ILE A 206 6.82 -0.74 -28.98
N THR A 207 6.96 0.53 -29.39
CA THR A 207 8.20 1.29 -29.17
C THR A 207 8.34 1.75 -27.72
N ASP A 208 9.55 2.15 -27.29
CA ASP A 208 9.79 2.74 -25.96
C ASP A 208 8.96 4.02 -25.76
N GLU A 209 8.83 4.88 -26.77
CA GLU A 209 8.01 6.08 -26.72
C GLU A 209 6.51 5.76 -26.51
N GLN A 210 5.98 4.78 -27.25
CA GLN A 210 4.59 4.33 -27.08
C GLN A 210 4.37 3.75 -25.68
N CYS A 211 5.31 2.96 -25.18
CA CYS A 211 5.26 2.41 -23.83
C CYS A 211 5.25 3.52 -22.78
N ILE A 212 6.20 4.47 -22.85
CA ILE A 212 6.29 5.60 -21.89
C ILE A 212 4.99 6.42 -21.91
N ASN A 213 4.44 6.73 -23.08
CA ASN A 213 3.19 7.49 -23.20
C ASN A 213 2.01 6.73 -22.57
N ALA A 214 1.89 5.43 -22.81
CA ALA A 214 0.83 4.60 -22.25
C ALA A 214 0.95 4.48 -20.71
N LEU A 215 2.16 4.31 -20.18
CA LEU A 215 2.41 4.22 -18.74
C LEU A 215 2.22 5.56 -18.03
N SER A 216 2.62 6.66 -18.65
CA SER A 216 2.48 8.01 -18.08
C SER A 216 1.03 8.47 -17.99
N ALA A 217 0.12 7.88 -18.77
CA ALA A 217 -1.31 8.11 -18.66
C ALA A 217 -1.94 7.51 -17.39
N ASN A 218 -1.29 6.50 -16.78
CA ASN A 218 -1.74 5.82 -15.58
C ASN A 218 -1.09 6.44 -14.34
N ARG A 219 -1.87 7.20 -13.57
CA ARG A 219 -1.38 7.85 -12.34
C ARG A 219 -1.66 6.97 -11.12
N LEU A 220 -0.90 5.89 -10.93
CA LEU A 220 -1.02 5.02 -9.76
C LEU A 220 -0.29 5.56 -8.51
N GLY A 221 0.41 6.70 -8.64
CA GLY A 221 1.26 7.26 -7.59
C GLY A 221 2.63 6.56 -7.51
N LYS A 222 3.38 6.87 -6.45
CA LYS A 222 4.74 6.35 -6.25
C LYS A 222 4.76 5.28 -5.19
N GLN A 223 5.68 4.34 -5.36
CA GLN A 223 6.09 3.40 -4.34
C GLN A 223 7.45 3.82 -3.75
N TYR A 224 7.62 3.52 -2.47
CA TYR A 224 8.86 3.66 -1.73
C TYR A 224 9.35 2.28 -1.36
N VAL A 225 10.52 1.91 -1.84
CA VAL A 225 11.08 0.59 -1.60
C VAL A 225 12.32 0.73 -0.73
N ILE A 226 12.24 0.24 0.50
CA ILE A 226 13.40 0.22 1.40
C ILE A 226 14.24 -0.99 1.06
N MET A 227 15.51 -0.75 0.74
CA MET A 227 16.41 -1.73 0.11
C MET A 227 17.30 -2.49 1.10
N ASN A 228 17.30 -2.12 2.38
CA ASN A 228 18.15 -2.80 3.37
C ASN A 228 17.56 -2.77 4.79
N ASP A 229 17.90 -3.78 5.58
CA ASP A 229 17.41 -3.95 6.96
C ASP A 229 17.93 -2.90 7.94
N LYS A 230 19.07 -2.27 7.63
CA LYS A 230 19.60 -1.17 8.48
C LYS A 230 18.65 0.02 8.51
N VAL A 231 18.09 0.39 7.36
CA VAL A 231 17.09 1.46 7.26
C VAL A 231 15.79 1.03 7.94
N LEU A 232 15.34 -0.21 7.73
CA LEU A 232 14.15 -0.74 8.42
C LEU A 232 14.28 -0.62 9.94
N LYS A 233 15.43 -1.00 10.49
CA LYS A 233 15.68 -0.97 11.94
C LYS A 233 15.80 0.43 12.51
N ASN A 234 16.46 1.36 11.80
CA ASN A 234 16.86 2.64 12.36
C ASN A 234 15.92 3.80 11.99
N ASN A 235 15.21 3.68 10.86
CA ASN A 235 14.47 4.79 10.28
C ASN A 235 12.96 4.51 10.15
N VAL A 236 12.53 3.24 10.26
CA VAL A 236 11.13 2.85 10.08
C VAL A 236 10.45 2.64 11.43
N ARG A 237 9.28 3.25 11.61
CA ARG A 237 8.43 3.06 12.78
C ARG A 237 6.99 2.76 12.34
N ILE A 238 6.42 1.66 12.80
CA ILE A 238 5.00 1.39 12.65
C ILE A 238 4.25 2.28 13.65
N LEU A 239 3.39 3.15 13.13
CA LEU A 239 2.58 4.07 13.92
C LEU A 239 1.24 3.46 14.29
N LYS A 240 0.62 2.75 13.34
CA LYS A 240 -0.68 2.11 13.54
C LYS A 240 -0.80 0.86 12.69
N GLU A 241 -1.49 -0.12 13.22
CA GLU A 241 -2.01 -1.30 12.55
C GLU A 241 -3.52 -1.17 12.46
N SER A 242 -4.06 -1.12 11.24
CA SER A 242 -5.46 -0.86 10.95
C SER A 242 -6.12 -2.07 10.31
N TYR A 243 -7.35 -2.34 10.69
CA TYR A 243 -8.15 -3.41 10.10
C TYR A 243 -8.72 -2.99 8.74
N LEU A 244 -8.65 -3.88 7.76
CA LEU A 244 -9.27 -3.71 6.46
C LEU A 244 -10.48 -4.65 6.36
N CYS A 245 -11.70 -4.11 6.54
CA CYS A 245 -12.92 -4.90 6.50
C CYS A 245 -13.35 -5.27 5.08
N GLU A 246 -14.18 -6.33 4.97
CA GLU A 246 -14.65 -6.82 3.66
C GLU A 246 -15.48 -5.77 2.90
N GLU A 247 -16.21 -4.91 3.59
CA GLU A 247 -16.99 -3.84 2.96
C GLU A 247 -16.09 -2.82 2.27
N GLU A 248 -14.99 -2.43 2.93
CA GLU A 248 -14.00 -1.49 2.37
C GLU A 248 -13.27 -2.11 1.18
N LYS A 249 -12.90 -3.40 1.26
CA LYS A 249 -12.33 -4.15 0.13
C LYS A 249 -13.27 -4.19 -1.07
N HIS A 250 -14.54 -4.52 -0.82
CA HIS A 250 -15.56 -4.60 -1.88
C HIS A 250 -15.74 -3.25 -2.57
N GLN A 251 -15.84 -2.17 -1.80
CA GLN A 251 -15.95 -0.83 -2.36
C GLN A 251 -14.73 -0.45 -3.20
N TYR A 252 -13.53 -0.80 -2.73
CA TYR A 252 -12.30 -0.58 -3.49
C TYR A 252 -12.32 -1.31 -4.85
N GLU A 253 -12.74 -2.58 -4.89
CA GLU A 253 -12.80 -3.34 -6.15
C GLU A 253 -13.86 -2.77 -7.11
N LEU A 254 -15.00 -2.29 -6.62
CA LEU A 254 -16.02 -1.59 -7.42
C LEU A 254 -15.46 -0.30 -8.04
N GLU A 255 -14.75 0.51 -7.28
CA GLU A 255 -14.10 1.73 -7.79
C GLU A 255 -13.08 1.40 -8.88
N LYS A 256 -12.26 0.39 -8.67
CA LYS A 256 -11.25 -0.06 -9.62
C LYS A 256 -11.86 -0.57 -10.94
N GLU A 257 -13.00 -1.27 -10.88
CA GLU A 257 -13.74 -1.70 -12.08
C GLU A 257 -14.33 -0.50 -12.82
N ASN A 258 -14.90 0.46 -12.11
CA ASN A 258 -15.44 1.68 -12.70
C ASN A 258 -14.35 2.50 -13.41
N ASP A 259 -13.18 2.66 -12.79
CA ASP A 259 -12.05 3.37 -13.37
C ASP A 259 -11.56 2.70 -14.68
N LYS A 260 -11.51 1.36 -14.71
CA LYS A 260 -11.18 0.61 -15.92
C LYS A 260 -12.20 0.81 -17.04
N ASN A 261 -13.50 0.83 -16.71
CA ASN A 261 -14.57 1.03 -17.68
C ASN A 261 -14.56 2.46 -18.26
N VAL A 262 -14.31 3.47 -17.41
CA VAL A 262 -14.13 4.86 -17.87
C VAL A 262 -12.91 4.99 -18.76
N GLY A 263 -11.80 4.34 -18.43
CA GLY A 263 -10.60 4.29 -19.25
C GLY A 263 -10.85 3.68 -20.63
N LYS A 264 -11.55 2.56 -20.70
CA LYS A 264 -11.94 1.91 -21.98
C LYS A 264 -12.86 2.81 -22.82
N ALA A 265 -13.85 3.46 -22.19
CA ALA A 265 -14.75 4.38 -22.88
C ALA A 265 -13.98 5.57 -23.50
N LYS A 266 -13.04 6.17 -22.75
CA LYS A 266 -12.18 7.24 -23.27
C LYS A 266 -11.33 6.80 -24.47
N MET A 267 -10.78 5.57 -24.44
CA MET A 267 -10.02 5.02 -25.58
C MET A 267 -10.88 4.81 -26.83
N ILE A 268 -12.16 4.44 -26.67
CA ILE A 268 -13.10 4.28 -27.78
C ILE A 268 -13.46 5.63 -28.39
N LEU A 269 -13.63 6.66 -27.57
CA LEU A 269 -13.99 8.02 -28.01
C LEU A 269 -12.79 8.78 -28.62
N ALA A 270 -11.56 8.35 -28.37
CA ALA A 270 -10.34 8.96 -28.91
C ALA A 270 -9.88 8.36 -30.25
N LYS A 271 -10.57 7.33 -30.76
CA LYS A 271 -10.40 6.74 -32.09
C LYS A 271 -11.35 7.37 -33.11
#